data_31cd745a266cf3a57705c6f7c90d41fb
#
_entry.id   31cd745a266cf3a57705c6f7c90d41fb
#
_cell.length_a   1.000
_cell.length_b   1.000
_cell.length_c   1.000
_cell.angle_alpha   90.00
_cell.angle_beta   90.00
_cell.angle_gamma   90.00
#
_symmetry.space_group_name_H-M   'P 1'
#
loop_
_entity.id
_entity.type
_entity.pdbx_description
1 polymer ?
#
loop_
_entity_poly.entity_id
_entity_poly.type
_entity_poly.pdbx_seq_one_letter_code
_entity_poly.pdbx_strand_id
1 'polypeptide(L)'
;MENEIPTVIELTPNAGFVQTPEVKQTVKRALSYIKAGYPVHFRGPAGTGKTTLALHVAACLKRPVVLIHGDEEFTTSSLVGGEHGYHFRKVVDNFISRVKKTEEDMMKRWVDNRLTVACKLGFTLVYDEYTRSRPEANNILLSILQDRIMDIPLGDGDQDPYLKVHPDFTAIFTSNPEEYAGVHRSQDALRDRMITIDLDHYDFGTELAIVQAKSKLPKHDCEIIVRIMRQLRDSGKCEYEPTIRSAIMIAKTLKIEALTIVQSNGFFRAVCEDILSSQTSRVGSKTNQNIVREHVGRLIDDDLKKTAEAPLALRNERQTEKLTSHSGALQSSVIVAPHAQASPRRGVRRTSAASVVPKKTNNRRKRRLK
;
A
#
# COMPACT_ATOMS: atom_id res chain seq x y z
N MET A 1 3.60 -29.51 -6.21
CA MET A 1 3.28 -28.27 -6.94
C MET A 1 2.49 -27.42 -5.96
N GLU A 2 3.14 -26.43 -5.36
CA GLU A 2 2.48 -25.45 -4.53
C GLU A 2 1.53 -24.66 -5.43
N ASN A 3 0.23 -24.75 -5.14
CA ASN A 3 -0.77 -23.94 -5.81
C ASN A 3 -0.53 -22.48 -5.36
N GLU A 4 0.15 -21.72 -6.19
CA GLU A 4 0.20 -20.25 -6.02
C GLU A 4 -1.25 -19.75 -6.05
N ILE A 5 -1.69 -19.15 -4.94
CA ILE A 5 -3.00 -18.53 -4.85
C ILE A 5 -2.85 -17.15 -5.52
N PRO A 6 -3.37 -16.94 -6.74
CA PRO A 6 -3.06 -15.75 -7.55
C PRO A 6 -3.59 -14.43 -6.99
N THR A 7 -4.24 -14.46 -5.82
CA THR A 7 -4.85 -13.29 -5.17
C THR A 7 -4.05 -12.73 -4.00
N VAL A 8 -2.89 -13.31 -3.70
CA VAL A 8 -2.08 -12.98 -2.53
C VAL A 8 -0.85 -12.18 -2.94
N ILE A 9 -0.56 -11.12 -2.20
CA ILE A 9 0.59 -10.25 -2.42
C ILE A 9 1.54 -10.43 -1.24
N GLU A 10 2.78 -10.85 -1.51
CA GLU A 10 3.84 -10.78 -0.53
C GLU A 10 4.42 -9.37 -0.51
N LEU A 11 4.12 -8.62 0.54
CA LEU A 11 4.61 -7.27 0.70
C LEU A 11 5.87 -7.25 1.56
N THR A 12 6.94 -6.69 1.00
CA THR A 12 8.08 -6.23 1.78
C THR A 12 7.94 -4.73 2.09
N PRO A 13 8.37 -4.28 3.28
CA PRO A 13 8.34 -2.85 3.59
C PRO A 13 9.09 -2.07 2.52
N ASN A 14 8.40 -1.13 1.87
CA ASN A 14 8.96 -0.34 0.78
C ASN A 14 10.10 0.56 1.31
N ALA A 15 11.32 0.37 0.80
CA ALA A 15 12.49 1.21 1.15
C ALA A 15 12.26 2.71 0.84
N GLY A 16 11.37 3.04 -0.10
CA GLY A 16 10.98 4.40 -0.44
C GLY A 16 9.80 4.95 0.38
N PHE A 17 9.38 4.27 1.46
CA PHE A 17 8.36 4.78 2.37
C PHE A 17 9.00 5.77 3.35
N VAL A 18 8.52 7.01 3.33
CA VAL A 18 9.05 8.08 4.17
C VAL A 18 8.56 7.93 5.60
N GLN A 19 9.49 7.80 6.53
CA GLN A 19 9.21 7.58 7.95
C GLN A 19 9.57 8.80 8.80
N THR A 20 8.78 9.88 8.66
CA THR A 20 8.88 11.01 9.59
C THR A 20 8.41 10.63 10.99
N PRO A 21 8.70 11.43 12.04
CA PRO A 21 8.22 11.17 13.40
C PRO A 21 6.69 10.97 13.48
N GLU A 22 5.94 11.82 12.78
CA GLU A 22 4.47 11.76 12.70
C GLU A 22 3.98 10.44 12.08
N VAL A 23 4.54 10.08 10.92
CA VAL A 23 4.20 8.82 10.21
C VAL A 23 4.58 7.61 11.06
N LYS A 24 5.77 7.61 11.68
CA LYS A 24 6.20 6.53 12.60
C LYS A 24 5.24 6.36 13.77
N GLN A 25 4.77 7.46 14.37
CA GLN A 25 3.83 7.41 15.47
C GLN A 25 2.49 6.79 15.04
N THR A 26 1.98 7.18 13.86
CA THR A 26 0.75 6.63 13.29
C THR A 26 0.88 5.14 12.98
N VAL A 27 1.98 4.72 12.36
CA VAL A 27 2.28 3.29 12.11
C VAL A 27 2.37 2.52 13.44
N LYS A 28 3.05 3.07 14.45
CA LYS A 28 3.16 2.43 15.77
C LYS A 28 1.80 2.24 16.44
N ARG A 29 0.92 3.25 16.41
CA ARG A 29 -0.45 3.15 16.93
C ARG A 29 -1.23 2.06 16.20
N ALA A 30 -1.24 2.07 14.87
CA ALA A 30 -1.93 1.08 14.07
C ALA A 30 -1.47 -0.35 14.37
N LEU A 31 -0.16 -0.59 14.44
CA LEU A 31 0.39 -1.90 14.80
C LEU A 31 0.03 -2.33 16.23
N SER A 32 -0.06 -1.39 17.17
CA SER A 32 -0.47 -1.69 18.54
C SER A 32 -1.94 -2.13 18.61
N TYR A 33 -2.82 -1.46 17.86
CA TYR A 33 -4.23 -1.83 17.79
C TYR A 33 -4.43 -3.22 17.14
N ILE A 34 -3.72 -3.48 16.04
CA ILE A 34 -3.77 -4.80 15.39
C ILE A 34 -3.27 -5.89 16.32
N LYS A 35 -2.18 -5.67 17.06
CA LYS A 35 -1.67 -6.64 18.05
C LYS A 35 -2.64 -6.87 19.22
N ALA A 36 -3.46 -5.87 19.54
CA ALA A 36 -4.53 -6.00 20.52
C ALA A 36 -5.78 -6.72 19.97
N GLY A 37 -5.76 -7.12 18.69
CA GLY A 37 -6.86 -7.86 18.04
C GLY A 37 -7.90 -6.97 17.35
N TYR A 38 -7.68 -5.66 17.28
CA TYR A 38 -8.63 -4.74 16.65
C TYR A 38 -8.26 -4.43 15.19
N PRO A 39 -9.23 -4.46 14.27
CA PRO A 39 -9.06 -3.93 12.93
C PRO A 39 -8.79 -2.42 12.97
N VAL A 40 -8.00 -1.94 12.00
CA VAL A 40 -7.67 -0.51 11.89
C VAL A 40 -8.30 0.09 10.65
N HIS A 41 -8.85 1.27 10.79
CA HIS A 41 -9.43 2.04 9.70
C HIS A 41 -8.72 3.38 9.58
N PHE A 42 -8.13 3.66 8.40
CA PHE A 42 -7.56 4.96 8.05
C PHE A 42 -8.58 5.77 7.27
N ARG A 43 -9.04 6.87 7.86
CA ARG A 43 -10.00 7.79 7.24
C ARG A 43 -9.33 9.14 6.98
N GLY A 44 -9.62 9.78 5.86
CA GLY A 44 -9.09 11.12 5.57
C GLY A 44 -9.27 11.52 4.11
N PRO A 45 -8.91 12.77 3.74
CA PRO A 45 -9.06 13.28 2.38
C PRO A 45 -8.32 12.45 1.34
N ALA A 46 -8.72 12.58 0.08
CA ALA A 46 -8.00 11.94 -1.03
C ALA A 46 -6.55 12.44 -1.07
N GLY A 47 -5.61 11.55 -1.46
CA GLY A 47 -4.20 11.94 -1.63
C GLY A 47 -3.36 12.05 -0.36
N THR A 48 -3.89 11.81 0.84
CA THR A 48 -3.13 11.79 2.12
C THR A 48 -2.30 10.52 2.31
N GLY A 49 -2.32 9.58 1.36
CA GLY A 49 -1.48 8.38 1.41
C GLY A 49 -2.04 7.22 2.23
N LYS A 50 -3.35 7.17 2.50
CA LYS A 50 -4.03 6.11 3.27
C LYS A 50 -3.69 4.70 2.80
N THR A 51 -3.86 4.44 1.50
CA THR A 51 -3.55 3.14 0.88
C THR A 51 -2.07 2.78 1.06
N THR A 52 -1.17 3.76 0.87
CA THR A 52 0.28 3.55 1.04
C THR A 52 0.61 3.22 2.50
N LEU A 53 -0.03 3.91 3.44
CA LEU A 53 0.13 3.67 4.88
C LEU A 53 -0.43 2.29 5.28
N ALA A 54 -1.62 1.94 4.79
CA ALA A 54 -2.25 0.64 5.03
C ALA A 54 -1.36 -0.51 4.54
N LEU A 55 -0.84 -0.42 3.31
CA LEU A 55 0.07 -1.42 2.75
C LEU A 55 1.39 -1.48 3.51
N HIS A 56 1.92 -0.33 3.99
CA HIS A 56 3.13 -0.32 4.82
C HIS A 56 2.91 -0.99 6.18
N VAL A 57 1.79 -0.72 6.84
CA VAL A 57 1.42 -1.39 8.11
C VAL A 57 1.23 -2.88 7.89
N ALA A 58 0.54 -3.29 6.81
CA ALA A 58 0.39 -4.70 6.44
C ALA A 58 1.73 -5.39 6.21
N ALA A 59 2.66 -4.74 5.48
CA ALA A 59 4.02 -5.26 5.28
C ALA A 59 4.81 -5.44 6.60
N CYS A 60 4.59 -4.56 7.59
CA CYS A 60 5.21 -4.68 8.90
C CYS A 60 4.71 -5.92 9.70
N LEU A 61 3.54 -6.45 9.37
CA LEU A 61 3.01 -7.66 9.99
C LEU A 61 3.69 -8.94 9.49
N LYS A 62 4.42 -8.86 8.35
CA LYS A 62 5.14 -9.98 7.73
C LYS A 62 4.24 -11.19 7.43
N ARG A 63 3.03 -10.94 7.03
CA ARG A 63 2.03 -11.94 6.62
C ARG A 63 1.61 -11.67 5.18
N PRO A 64 1.18 -12.68 4.44
CA PRO A 64 0.60 -12.48 3.12
C PRO A 64 -0.58 -11.52 3.17
N VAL A 65 -0.72 -10.70 2.14
CA VAL A 65 -1.73 -9.64 2.07
C VAL A 65 -2.70 -9.92 0.95
N VAL A 66 -3.96 -9.80 1.27
CA VAL A 66 -5.05 -9.78 0.29
C VAL A 66 -5.55 -8.34 0.15
N LEU A 67 -5.48 -7.80 -1.05
CA LEU A 67 -5.92 -6.45 -1.36
C LEU A 67 -7.28 -6.49 -2.07
N ILE A 68 -8.24 -5.76 -1.51
CA ILE A 68 -9.56 -5.52 -2.11
C ILE A 68 -9.72 -4.02 -2.29
N HIS A 69 -10.15 -3.58 -3.46
CA HIS A 69 -10.56 -2.20 -3.70
C HIS A 69 -12.08 -2.13 -3.68
N GLY A 70 -12.62 -1.17 -2.94
CA GLY A 70 -14.07 -0.96 -2.87
C GLY A 70 -14.66 -0.60 -4.23
N ASP A 71 -15.79 -1.20 -4.55
CA ASP A 71 -16.52 -1.00 -5.80
C ASP A 71 -18.02 -0.99 -5.53
N GLU A 72 -18.74 -0.09 -6.17
CA GLU A 72 -20.21 0.04 -6.03
C GLU A 72 -20.97 -1.20 -6.56
N GLU A 73 -20.38 -1.93 -7.49
CA GLU A 73 -20.98 -3.15 -8.05
C GLU A 73 -20.76 -4.40 -7.17
N PHE A 74 -19.97 -4.29 -6.10
CA PHE A 74 -19.72 -5.44 -5.22
C PHE A 74 -20.98 -5.90 -4.53
N THR A 75 -21.19 -7.22 -4.63
CA THR A 75 -22.15 -8.00 -3.87
C THR A 75 -21.44 -8.81 -2.79
N THR A 76 -22.16 -9.41 -1.87
CA THR A 76 -21.59 -10.33 -0.87
C THR A 76 -20.84 -11.48 -1.53
N SER A 77 -21.38 -12.03 -2.64
CA SER A 77 -20.70 -13.09 -3.41
C SER A 77 -19.39 -12.65 -4.04
N SER A 78 -19.25 -11.37 -4.40
CA SER A 78 -17.98 -10.82 -4.90
C SER A 78 -16.87 -10.85 -3.85
N LEU A 79 -17.20 -10.77 -2.56
CA LEU A 79 -16.26 -10.84 -1.45
C LEU A 79 -16.03 -12.27 -0.98
N VAL A 80 -17.11 -13.04 -0.83
CA VAL A 80 -17.09 -14.36 -0.20
C VAL A 80 -16.73 -15.44 -1.20
N GLY A 81 -17.35 -15.45 -2.35
CA GLY A 81 -17.25 -16.48 -3.37
C GLY A 81 -18.59 -16.90 -3.90
N GLY A 82 -18.59 -17.87 -4.76
CA GLY A 82 -19.79 -18.34 -5.39
C GLY A 82 -19.61 -19.72 -6.04
N GLU A 83 -20.74 -20.28 -6.44
CA GLU A 83 -20.76 -21.51 -7.19
C GLU A 83 -20.41 -21.21 -8.65
N HIS A 84 -19.24 -21.68 -9.11
CA HIS A 84 -18.77 -21.51 -10.46
C HIS A 84 -18.49 -22.86 -11.13
N GLY A 85 -18.90 -22.95 -12.38
CA GLY A 85 -18.63 -24.10 -13.24
C GLY A 85 -19.52 -25.31 -12.99
N TYR A 86 -19.69 -26.09 -14.03
CA TYR A 86 -20.43 -27.34 -14.02
C TYR A 86 -19.47 -28.48 -14.33
N HIS A 87 -19.36 -29.45 -13.42
CA HIS A 87 -18.75 -30.74 -13.74
C HIS A 87 -19.85 -31.65 -14.32
N PHE A 88 -19.74 -31.90 -15.60
CA PHE A 88 -20.65 -32.83 -16.30
C PHE A 88 -20.08 -34.23 -16.15
N ARG A 89 -20.65 -35.05 -15.30
CA ARG A 89 -20.32 -36.48 -15.23
C ARG A 89 -21.44 -37.24 -15.89
N LYS A 90 -21.21 -37.69 -17.15
CA LYS A 90 -22.11 -38.56 -17.85
C LYS A 90 -21.69 -40.01 -17.60
N VAL A 91 -22.43 -40.72 -16.78
CA VAL A 91 -22.26 -42.17 -16.60
C VAL A 91 -23.24 -42.84 -17.51
N VAL A 92 -22.71 -43.49 -18.56
CA VAL A 92 -23.51 -44.33 -19.48
C VAL A 92 -23.31 -45.76 -19.08
N ASP A 93 -24.30 -46.35 -18.43
CA ASP A 93 -24.26 -47.77 -18.09
C ASP A 93 -24.90 -48.58 -19.23
N ASN A 94 -24.08 -49.36 -19.92
CA ASN A 94 -24.46 -50.18 -21.07
C ASN A 94 -24.68 -51.66 -20.72
N PHE A 95 -24.92 -51.96 -19.42
CA PHE A 95 -24.92 -53.35 -18.97
C PHE A 95 -26.12 -54.19 -19.41
N ILE A 96 -27.20 -53.59 -19.88
CA ILE A 96 -28.37 -54.31 -20.44
C ILE A 96 -28.84 -53.60 -21.71
N SER A 97 -28.87 -54.34 -22.82
CA SER A 97 -29.12 -53.87 -24.18
C SER A 97 -30.50 -53.22 -24.45
N ARG A 98 -31.35 -52.99 -23.47
CA ARG A 98 -32.68 -52.40 -23.62
C ARG A 98 -33.01 -51.16 -22.76
N VAL A 99 -32.16 -50.78 -21.78
CA VAL A 99 -32.38 -49.59 -20.93
C VAL A 99 -31.10 -48.81 -20.83
N LYS A 100 -31.05 -47.65 -21.50
CA LYS A 100 -30.02 -46.64 -21.33
C LYS A 100 -30.37 -45.81 -20.11
N LYS A 101 -29.74 -46.04 -18.97
CA LYS A 101 -29.84 -45.15 -17.83
C LYS A 101 -28.75 -44.09 -17.94
N THR A 102 -29.13 -42.87 -18.28
CA THR A 102 -28.23 -41.73 -18.29
C THR A 102 -28.47 -40.99 -17.01
N GLU A 103 -27.52 -41.03 -16.10
CA GLU A 103 -27.48 -40.17 -14.92
C GLU A 103 -26.61 -38.97 -15.27
N GLU A 104 -27.23 -37.81 -15.36
CA GLU A 104 -26.53 -36.51 -15.51
C GLU A 104 -26.44 -35.89 -14.14
N ASP A 105 -25.26 -35.95 -13.54
CA ASP A 105 -24.99 -35.33 -12.25
C ASP A 105 -24.30 -33.99 -12.49
N MET A 106 -24.99 -32.91 -12.06
CA MET A 106 -24.56 -31.53 -12.22
C MET A 106 -23.99 -31.05 -10.90
N MET A 107 -22.70 -31.26 -10.67
CA MET A 107 -22.03 -30.74 -9.48
C MET A 107 -21.56 -29.29 -9.69
N LYS A 108 -22.15 -28.41 -8.95
CA LYS A 108 -21.66 -27.02 -8.84
C LYS A 108 -20.43 -27.01 -7.93
N ARG A 109 -19.39 -26.31 -8.34
CA ARG A 109 -18.16 -26.17 -7.56
C ARG A 109 -18.11 -24.79 -6.90
N TRP A 110 -18.01 -24.78 -5.57
CA TRP A 110 -17.73 -23.55 -4.84
C TRP A 110 -16.30 -23.07 -5.09
N VAL A 111 -16.13 -21.75 -5.33
CA VAL A 111 -14.82 -21.10 -5.46
C VAL A 111 -14.74 -19.99 -4.43
N ASP A 112 -13.78 -20.12 -3.50
CA ASP A 112 -13.49 -19.10 -2.50
C ASP A 112 -13.01 -17.83 -3.17
N ASN A 113 -13.56 -16.67 -2.76
CA ASN A 113 -13.06 -15.38 -3.20
C ASN A 113 -12.09 -14.79 -2.17
N ARG A 114 -11.56 -13.62 -2.45
CA ARG A 114 -10.46 -12.98 -1.73
C ARG A 114 -10.66 -12.89 -0.23
N LEU A 115 -11.85 -12.50 0.24
CA LEU A 115 -12.16 -12.38 1.66
C LEU A 115 -12.15 -13.74 2.35
N THR A 116 -12.77 -14.77 1.74
CA THR A 116 -12.79 -16.13 2.28
C THR A 116 -11.40 -16.71 2.40
N VAL A 117 -10.57 -16.53 1.37
CA VAL A 117 -9.16 -16.95 1.39
C VAL A 117 -8.40 -16.29 2.55
N ALA A 118 -8.58 -14.98 2.73
CA ALA A 118 -7.93 -14.26 3.82
C ALA A 118 -8.38 -14.77 5.20
N CYS A 119 -9.69 -14.99 5.39
CA CYS A 119 -10.26 -15.51 6.63
C CYS A 119 -9.80 -16.93 6.93
N LYS A 120 -9.72 -17.80 5.91
CA LYS A 120 -9.36 -19.22 6.02
C LYS A 120 -7.89 -19.44 6.37
N LEU A 121 -7.01 -18.64 5.76
CA LEU A 121 -5.56 -18.81 5.83
C LEU A 121 -4.87 -17.84 6.81
N GLY A 122 -5.62 -16.95 7.46
CA GLY A 122 -5.06 -16.00 8.43
C GLY A 122 -4.24 -14.88 7.80
N PHE A 123 -4.57 -14.48 6.55
CA PHE A 123 -3.87 -13.41 5.85
C PHE A 123 -4.33 -12.03 6.34
N THR A 124 -3.53 -11.02 6.03
CA THR A 124 -3.90 -9.63 6.29
C THR A 124 -4.78 -9.11 5.15
N LEU A 125 -6.00 -8.73 5.46
CA LEU A 125 -6.89 -8.05 4.52
C LEU A 125 -6.57 -6.55 4.51
N VAL A 126 -6.32 -5.98 3.34
CA VAL A 126 -6.35 -4.53 3.11
C VAL A 126 -7.55 -4.22 2.22
N TYR A 127 -8.57 -3.58 2.79
CA TYR A 127 -9.76 -3.18 2.06
C TYR A 127 -9.72 -1.67 1.80
N ASP A 128 -9.21 -1.34 0.62
CA ASP A 128 -9.00 0.05 0.20
C ASP A 128 -10.30 0.67 -0.31
N GLU A 129 -10.60 1.89 0.13
CA GLU A 129 -11.84 2.62 -0.20
C GLU A 129 -13.13 1.80 0.07
N TYR A 130 -13.20 1.08 1.20
CA TYR A 130 -14.30 0.15 1.49
C TYR A 130 -15.69 0.79 1.48
N THR A 131 -15.78 2.10 1.73
CA THR A 131 -17.05 2.87 1.68
C THR A 131 -17.56 3.11 0.27
N ARG A 132 -16.80 2.78 -0.77
CA ARG A 132 -17.31 2.76 -2.15
C ARG A 132 -18.19 1.54 -2.42
N SER A 133 -17.98 0.45 -1.68
CA SER A 133 -18.84 -0.72 -1.76
C SER A 133 -20.16 -0.47 -1.02
N ARG A 134 -21.22 -1.04 -1.56
CA ARG A 134 -22.54 -0.92 -0.94
C ARG A 134 -22.54 -1.50 0.48
N PRO A 135 -23.28 -0.89 1.40
CA PRO A 135 -23.39 -1.37 2.79
C PRO A 135 -23.79 -2.85 2.88
N GLU A 136 -24.66 -3.32 1.98
CA GLU A 136 -25.15 -4.70 1.93
C GLU A 136 -24.02 -5.70 1.67
N ALA A 137 -23.06 -5.34 0.78
CA ALA A 137 -21.88 -6.17 0.52
C ALA A 137 -20.96 -6.28 1.74
N ASN A 138 -20.89 -5.21 2.53
CA ASN A 138 -20.03 -5.13 3.71
C ASN A 138 -20.63 -5.81 4.96
N ASN A 139 -21.90 -6.22 4.96
CA ASN A 139 -22.56 -6.86 6.11
C ASN A 139 -21.84 -8.12 6.59
N ILE A 140 -21.23 -8.87 5.68
CA ILE A 140 -20.48 -10.07 6.02
C ILE A 140 -19.31 -9.79 6.98
N LEU A 141 -18.78 -8.57 6.95
CA LEU A 141 -17.69 -8.18 7.84
C LEU A 141 -18.12 -8.08 9.30
N LEU A 142 -19.41 -7.90 9.58
CA LEU A 142 -19.90 -7.79 10.97
C LEU A 142 -19.64 -9.08 11.76
N SER A 143 -20.03 -10.23 11.22
CA SER A 143 -19.81 -11.54 11.86
C SER A 143 -18.32 -11.91 11.87
N ILE A 144 -17.59 -11.60 10.81
CA ILE A 144 -16.15 -11.86 10.73
C ILE A 144 -15.38 -11.10 11.82
N LEU A 145 -15.67 -9.82 12.01
CA LEU A 145 -14.93 -8.96 12.93
C LEU A 145 -15.34 -9.18 14.39
N GLN A 146 -16.61 -9.49 14.66
CA GLN A 146 -17.14 -9.68 16.00
C GLN A 146 -17.01 -11.13 16.46
N ASP A 147 -17.60 -12.04 15.69
CA ASP A 147 -17.83 -13.43 16.14
C ASP A 147 -16.74 -14.38 15.63
N ARG A 148 -15.88 -13.90 14.74
CA ARG A 148 -14.85 -14.73 14.07
C ARG A 148 -15.47 -15.90 13.29
N ILE A 149 -16.65 -15.68 12.76
CA ILE A 149 -17.39 -16.65 11.94
C ILE A 149 -17.80 -15.95 10.64
N MET A 150 -17.72 -16.69 9.56
CA MET A 150 -18.14 -16.23 8.23
C MET A 150 -19.18 -17.20 7.68
N ASP A 151 -20.34 -16.67 7.31
CA ASP A 151 -21.38 -17.44 6.64
C ASP A 151 -20.98 -17.67 5.18
N ILE A 152 -20.93 -18.94 4.77
CA ILE A 152 -20.71 -19.31 3.38
C ILE A 152 -22.03 -19.85 2.84
N PRO A 153 -22.64 -19.20 1.85
CA PRO A 153 -23.87 -19.68 1.23
C PRO A 153 -23.53 -20.88 0.33
N LEU A 154 -23.33 -22.04 0.96
CA LEU A 154 -23.13 -23.30 0.27
C LEU A 154 -24.47 -23.83 -0.23
N GLY A 155 -24.51 -24.29 -1.48
CA GLY A 155 -25.64 -25.09 -1.98
C GLY A 155 -25.73 -26.43 -1.27
N ASP A 156 -26.70 -27.27 -1.65
CA ASP A 156 -27.07 -28.58 -1.07
C ASP A 156 -25.91 -29.59 -0.92
N GLY A 157 -24.82 -29.24 -0.27
CA GLY A 157 -23.65 -30.11 -0.06
C GLY A 157 -23.33 -30.33 1.43
N ASP A 158 -22.58 -31.41 1.67
CA ASP A 158 -22.15 -31.92 2.99
C ASP A 158 -21.11 -31.01 3.70
N GLN A 159 -21.00 -29.73 3.34
CA GLN A 159 -20.04 -28.80 3.92
C GLN A 159 -20.71 -27.91 4.98
N ASP A 160 -19.95 -27.61 6.03
CA ASP A 160 -20.39 -26.71 7.11
C ASP A 160 -20.65 -25.30 6.50
N PRO A 161 -21.85 -24.71 6.67
CA PRO A 161 -22.16 -23.38 6.18
C PRO A 161 -21.37 -22.27 6.89
N TYR A 162 -20.67 -22.61 7.96
CA TYR A 162 -19.90 -21.67 8.77
C TYR A 162 -18.39 -21.91 8.66
N LEU A 163 -17.68 -20.88 8.22
CA LEU A 163 -16.22 -20.87 8.26
C LEU A 163 -15.74 -20.17 9.54
N LYS A 164 -14.99 -20.88 10.37
CA LYS A 164 -14.28 -20.26 11.50
C LYS A 164 -13.09 -19.45 10.98
N VAL A 165 -13.08 -18.16 11.30
CA VAL A 165 -12.00 -17.24 10.88
C VAL A 165 -10.70 -17.59 11.62
N HIS A 166 -9.61 -17.69 10.87
CA HIS A 166 -8.28 -17.98 11.42
C HIS A 166 -7.88 -16.94 12.47
N PRO A 167 -7.27 -17.34 13.61
CA PRO A 167 -6.88 -16.40 14.67
C PRO A 167 -5.97 -15.27 14.19
N ASP A 168 -5.10 -15.57 13.25
CA ASP A 168 -4.15 -14.61 12.68
C ASP A 168 -4.74 -13.62 11.69
N PHE A 169 -5.98 -13.85 11.24
CA PHE A 169 -6.66 -12.90 10.34
C PHE A 169 -6.77 -11.52 10.97
N THR A 170 -6.38 -10.51 10.21
CA THR A 170 -6.58 -9.09 10.56
C THR A 170 -7.00 -8.28 9.36
N ALA A 171 -7.68 -7.15 9.60
CA ALA A 171 -8.16 -6.29 8.54
C ALA A 171 -7.72 -4.84 8.75
N ILE A 172 -7.34 -4.20 7.66
CA ILE A 172 -7.00 -2.78 7.57
C ILE A 172 -7.91 -2.17 6.52
N PHE A 173 -8.67 -1.15 6.90
CA PHE A 173 -9.61 -0.45 6.04
C PHE A 173 -9.11 0.94 5.69
N THR A 174 -9.44 1.43 4.51
CA THR A 174 -9.27 2.84 4.17
C THR A 174 -10.59 3.42 3.65
N SER A 175 -10.84 4.69 3.91
CA SER A 175 -11.97 5.41 3.32
C SER A 175 -11.66 6.89 3.11
N ASN A 176 -12.41 7.49 2.19
CA ASN A 176 -12.50 8.93 2.05
C ASN A 176 -13.68 9.45 2.91
N PRO A 177 -13.72 10.75 3.26
CA PRO A 177 -14.88 11.35 3.88
C PRO A 177 -16.16 11.12 3.08
N GLU A 178 -17.29 11.02 3.77
CA GLU A 178 -18.61 10.73 3.19
C GLU A 178 -19.12 11.84 2.24
N GLU A 179 -18.45 12.99 2.21
CA GLU A 179 -18.78 14.14 1.35
C GLU A 179 -18.37 13.94 -0.11
N TYR A 180 -17.58 12.92 -0.42
CA TYR A 180 -17.16 12.65 -1.80
C TYR A 180 -18.21 11.82 -2.55
N ALA A 181 -18.44 12.18 -3.82
CA ALA A 181 -19.36 11.45 -4.69
C ALA A 181 -18.92 9.97 -4.83
N GLY A 182 -19.90 9.06 -4.80
CA GLY A 182 -19.64 7.61 -4.89
C GLY A 182 -19.15 6.98 -3.59
N VAL A 183 -19.28 7.65 -2.45
CA VAL A 183 -18.99 7.11 -1.12
C VAL A 183 -20.30 6.88 -0.38
N HIS A 184 -20.52 5.66 0.07
CA HIS A 184 -21.65 5.31 0.92
C HIS A 184 -21.34 5.64 2.39
N ARG A 185 -22.40 5.99 3.12
CA ARG A 185 -22.28 6.14 4.56
C ARG A 185 -21.90 4.81 5.19
N SER A 186 -20.81 4.79 5.94
CA SER A 186 -20.40 3.58 6.64
C SER A 186 -21.42 3.22 7.71
N GLN A 187 -21.72 1.92 7.85
CA GLN A 187 -22.63 1.45 8.90
C GLN A 187 -22.00 1.70 10.28
N ASP A 188 -22.76 2.26 11.20
CA ASP A 188 -22.30 2.49 12.57
C ASP A 188 -21.82 1.19 13.23
N ALA A 189 -22.52 0.08 12.95
CA ALA A 189 -22.13 -1.24 13.44
C ALA A 189 -20.72 -1.71 13.01
N LEU A 190 -20.26 -1.38 11.80
CA LEU A 190 -18.88 -1.66 11.38
C LEU A 190 -17.88 -0.72 12.05
N ARG A 191 -18.25 0.56 12.19
CA ARG A 191 -17.39 1.56 12.83
C ARG A 191 -17.08 1.22 14.29
N ASP A 192 -18.07 0.69 15.02
CA ASP A 192 -17.91 0.27 16.41
C ASP A 192 -16.95 -0.92 16.59
N ARG A 193 -16.68 -1.66 15.50
CA ARG A 193 -15.83 -2.86 15.52
C ARG A 193 -14.40 -2.62 15.06
N MET A 194 -14.06 -1.39 14.67
CA MET A 194 -12.73 -1.02 14.19
C MET A 194 -12.23 0.25 14.87
N ILE A 195 -10.93 0.39 14.99
CA ILE A 195 -10.33 1.63 15.51
C ILE A 195 -10.02 2.55 14.34
N THR A 196 -10.73 3.68 14.28
CA THR A 196 -10.50 4.69 13.24
C THR A 196 -9.36 5.62 13.64
N ILE A 197 -8.40 5.77 12.73
CA ILE A 197 -7.33 6.75 12.77
C ILE A 197 -7.63 7.78 11.69
N ASP A 198 -8.01 8.99 12.11
CA ASP A 198 -8.20 10.10 11.20
C ASP A 198 -6.84 10.61 10.73
N LEU A 199 -6.69 10.74 9.43
CA LEU A 199 -5.53 11.29 8.76
C LEU A 199 -5.93 12.61 8.11
N ASP A 200 -5.16 13.62 8.41
CA ASP A 200 -5.27 14.93 7.79
C ASP A 200 -4.05 15.20 6.89
N HIS A 201 -3.95 16.41 6.37
CA HIS A 201 -2.75 16.84 5.67
C HIS A 201 -1.55 16.84 6.64
N TYR A 202 -0.43 16.31 6.16
CA TYR A 202 0.80 16.25 6.95
C TYR A 202 1.39 17.62 7.22
N ASP A 203 2.27 17.70 8.22
CA ASP A 203 3.08 18.88 8.44
C ASP A 203 3.98 19.20 7.22
N PHE A 204 4.49 20.44 7.16
CA PHE A 204 5.35 20.89 6.07
C PHE A 204 6.58 20.01 5.89
N GLY A 205 7.20 19.59 6.99
CA GLY A 205 8.41 18.75 6.95
C GLY A 205 8.14 17.36 6.39
N THR A 206 7.01 16.77 6.72
CA THR A 206 6.57 15.47 6.22
C THR A 206 6.19 15.55 4.74
N GLU A 207 5.40 16.55 4.32
CA GLU A 207 5.07 16.77 2.91
C GLU A 207 6.34 16.95 2.08
N LEU A 208 7.28 17.78 2.53
CA LEU A 208 8.56 18.00 1.87
C LEU A 208 9.37 16.72 1.73
N ALA A 209 9.51 15.96 2.81
CA ALA A 209 10.26 14.70 2.80
C ALA A 209 9.66 13.70 1.82
N ILE A 210 8.32 13.62 1.73
CA ILE A 210 7.63 12.73 0.80
C ILE A 210 7.84 13.18 -0.66
N VAL A 211 7.68 14.48 -0.95
CA VAL A 211 7.88 15.00 -2.31
C VAL A 211 9.32 14.77 -2.75
N GLN A 212 10.30 15.07 -1.90
CA GLN A 212 11.71 14.86 -2.19
C GLN A 212 12.04 13.39 -2.44
N ALA A 213 11.59 12.48 -1.58
CA ALA A 213 11.82 11.04 -1.72
C ALA A 213 11.22 10.46 -3.02
N LYS A 214 10.03 10.95 -3.41
CA LYS A 214 9.29 10.45 -4.59
C LYS A 214 9.76 11.04 -5.91
N SER A 215 10.26 12.28 -5.91
CA SER A 215 10.69 12.98 -7.14
C SER A 215 12.20 12.94 -7.33
N LYS A 216 12.98 12.84 -6.24
CA LYS A 216 14.45 13.03 -6.24
C LYS A 216 14.85 14.41 -6.80
N LEU A 217 13.98 15.40 -6.69
CA LEU A 217 14.26 16.80 -7.02
C LEU A 217 15.09 17.42 -5.86
N PRO A 218 15.91 18.46 -6.12
CA PRO A 218 16.60 19.19 -5.08
C PRO A 218 15.66 19.70 -4.00
N LYS A 219 16.09 19.68 -2.75
CA LYS A 219 15.27 20.04 -1.58
C LYS A 219 14.65 21.43 -1.73
N HIS A 220 15.44 22.40 -2.18
CA HIS A 220 14.98 23.78 -2.39
C HIS A 220 13.79 23.88 -3.35
N ASP A 221 13.84 23.18 -4.49
CA ASP A 221 12.76 23.19 -5.46
C ASP A 221 11.51 22.47 -4.91
N CYS A 222 11.70 21.40 -4.12
CA CYS A 222 10.60 20.74 -3.41
C CYS A 222 9.96 21.68 -2.37
N GLU A 223 10.74 22.50 -1.66
CA GLU A 223 10.23 23.48 -0.69
C GLU A 223 9.33 24.52 -1.33
N ILE A 224 9.72 25.04 -2.50
CA ILE A 224 8.90 25.99 -3.26
C ILE A 224 7.57 25.35 -3.66
N ILE A 225 7.60 24.15 -4.23
CA ILE A 225 6.39 23.44 -4.66
C ILE A 225 5.44 23.20 -3.50
N VAL A 226 5.94 22.67 -2.37
CA VAL A 226 5.12 22.38 -1.18
C VAL A 226 4.56 23.67 -0.61
N ARG A 227 5.33 24.77 -0.59
CA ARG A 227 4.88 26.07 -0.08
C ARG A 227 3.74 26.63 -0.92
N ILE A 228 3.88 26.64 -2.25
CA ILE A 228 2.82 27.08 -3.18
C ILE A 228 1.56 26.24 -2.99
N MET A 229 1.70 24.91 -2.90
CA MET A 229 0.57 24.01 -2.69
C MET A 229 -0.17 24.33 -1.37
N ARG A 230 0.56 24.55 -0.28
CA ARG A 230 -0.03 24.89 1.03
C ARG A 230 -0.70 26.24 1.02
N GLN A 231 -0.06 27.27 0.46
CA GLN A 231 -0.66 28.60 0.31
C GLN A 231 -1.94 28.56 -0.52
N LEU A 232 -1.98 27.74 -1.56
CA LEU A 232 -3.18 27.53 -2.35
C LEU A 232 -4.29 26.84 -1.51
N ARG A 233 -3.95 25.83 -0.69
CA ARG A 233 -4.86 25.17 0.24
C ARG A 233 -5.43 26.15 1.24
N ASP A 234 -4.56 26.93 1.88
CA ASP A 234 -4.93 27.91 2.93
C ASP A 234 -5.77 29.07 2.36
N SER A 235 -5.70 29.32 1.05
CA SER A 235 -6.47 30.40 0.41
C SER A 235 -7.99 30.14 0.36
N GLY A 236 -8.44 28.90 0.51
CA GLY A 236 -9.86 28.52 0.39
C GLY A 236 -10.50 28.75 -0.98
N LYS A 237 -9.70 29.02 -2.03
CA LYS A 237 -10.19 29.32 -3.39
C LYS A 237 -10.41 28.10 -4.26
N CYS A 238 -10.17 26.92 -3.72
CA CYS A 238 -10.29 25.64 -4.41
C CYS A 238 -11.57 24.93 -4.02
N GLU A 239 -12.23 24.27 -4.97
CA GLU A 239 -13.37 23.38 -4.68
C GLU A 239 -12.91 22.10 -3.95
N TYR A 240 -11.72 21.61 -4.33
CA TYR A 240 -11.03 20.51 -3.66
C TYR A 240 -9.65 20.95 -3.21
N GLU A 241 -9.26 20.59 -2.02
CA GLU A 241 -7.95 20.95 -1.49
C GLU A 241 -6.81 20.28 -2.26
N PRO A 242 -5.75 21.04 -2.61
CA PRO A 242 -4.59 20.47 -3.27
C PRO A 242 -3.87 19.48 -2.33
N THR A 243 -3.52 18.34 -2.87
CA THR A 243 -2.96 17.22 -2.11
C THR A 243 -1.47 17.03 -2.41
N ILE A 244 -0.79 16.27 -1.56
CA ILE A 244 0.61 15.91 -1.79
C ILE A 244 0.84 15.19 -3.13
N ARG A 245 -0.20 14.54 -3.69
CA ARG A 245 -0.15 13.92 -5.02
C ARG A 245 0.14 14.96 -6.10
N SER A 246 -0.50 16.14 -6.03
CA SER A 246 -0.26 17.25 -6.97
C SER A 246 1.19 17.74 -6.86
N ALA A 247 1.72 17.92 -5.65
CA ALA A 247 3.11 18.32 -5.45
C ALA A 247 4.11 17.28 -6.01
N ILE A 248 3.84 15.99 -5.82
CA ILE A 248 4.67 14.92 -6.41
C ILE A 248 4.62 14.93 -7.93
N MET A 249 3.46 15.19 -8.53
CA MET A 249 3.31 15.27 -9.99
C MET A 249 4.13 16.43 -10.54
N ILE A 250 4.00 17.63 -9.98
CA ILE A 250 4.80 18.81 -10.36
C ILE A 250 6.29 18.51 -10.24
N ALA A 251 6.72 18.01 -9.10
CA ALA A 251 8.13 17.74 -8.83
C ALA A 251 8.73 16.68 -9.77
N LYS A 252 7.97 15.62 -10.11
CA LYS A 252 8.42 14.61 -11.07
C LYS A 252 8.53 15.15 -12.48
N THR A 253 7.58 15.98 -12.92
CA THR A 253 7.59 16.61 -14.24
C THR A 253 8.83 17.49 -14.39
N LEU A 254 9.13 18.33 -13.39
CA LEU A 254 10.34 19.16 -13.40
C LEU A 254 11.63 18.31 -13.41
N LYS A 255 11.64 17.20 -12.71
CA LYS A 255 12.81 16.31 -12.66
C LYS A 255 13.12 15.69 -14.01
N ILE A 256 12.11 15.32 -14.80
CA ILE A 256 12.28 14.74 -16.13
C ILE A 256 12.93 15.75 -17.08
N GLU A 257 12.51 17.00 -17.03
CA GLU A 257 13.05 18.06 -17.85
C GLU A 257 14.45 18.55 -17.41
N ALA A 258 14.96 18.02 -16.28
CA ALA A 258 16.24 18.41 -15.67
C ALA A 258 16.38 19.92 -15.41
N LEU A 259 15.26 20.62 -15.24
CA LEU A 259 15.20 22.07 -15.06
C LEU A 259 15.08 22.40 -13.56
N THR A 260 15.76 23.48 -13.16
CA THR A 260 15.50 24.13 -11.88
C THR A 260 14.38 25.14 -12.01
N ILE A 261 13.63 25.39 -10.94
CA ILE A 261 12.50 26.35 -10.95
C ILE A 261 12.95 27.73 -11.43
N VAL A 262 14.15 28.17 -11.03
CA VAL A 262 14.72 29.48 -11.43
C VAL A 262 14.99 29.55 -12.92
N GLN A 263 15.44 28.47 -13.57
CA GLN A 263 15.77 28.42 -14.99
C GLN A 263 14.55 28.26 -15.90
N SER A 264 13.47 27.71 -15.36
CA SER A 264 12.29 27.28 -16.10
C SER A 264 11.01 28.01 -15.68
N ASN A 265 11.09 29.28 -15.28
CA ASN A 265 9.95 29.98 -14.67
C ASN A 265 8.64 29.85 -15.49
N GLY A 266 8.70 30.02 -16.81
CA GLY A 266 7.52 29.85 -17.68
C GLY A 266 6.99 28.43 -17.74
N PHE A 267 7.87 27.43 -17.84
CA PHE A 267 7.48 26.03 -17.86
C PHE A 267 6.96 25.56 -16.46
N PHE A 268 7.66 25.95 -15.39
CA PHE A 268 7.22 25.66 -14.03
C PHE A 268 5.83 26.23 -13.76
N ARG A 269 5.58 27.50 -14.17
CA ARG A 269 4.27 28.12 -14.04
C ARG A 269 3.20 27.32 -14.76
N ALA A 270 3.42 26.99 -16.04
CA ALA A 270 2.46 26.22 -16.84
C ALA A 270 2.14 24.85 -16.20
N VAL A 271 3.15 24.12 -15.73
CA VAL A 271 2.97 22.83 -15.05
C VAL A 271 2.16 22.98 -13.76
N CYS A 272 2.45 23.99 -12.95
CA CYS A 272 1.68 24.25 -11.72
C CYS A 272 0.23 24.63 -12.04
N GLU A 273 0.01 25.51 -13.00
CA GLU A 273 -1.32 25.94 -13.42
C GLU A 273 -2.15 24.76 -13.95
N ASP A 274 -1.58 23.91 -14.77
CA ASP A 274 -2.28 22.74 -15.34
C ASP A 274 -2.62 21.71 -14.28
N ILE A 275 -1.67 21.33 -13.44
CA ILE A 275 -1.86 20.29 -12.44
C ILE A 275 -2.79 20.78 -11.32
N LEU A 276 -2.52 21.96 -10.77
CA LEU A 276 -3.30 22.46 -9.63
C LEU A 276 -4.72 22.84 -10.07
N SER A 277 -4.92 23.51 -11.21
CA SER A 277 -6.26 23.86 -11.67
C SER A 277 -7.12 22.63 -11.97
N SER A 278 -6.53 21.59 -12.57
CA SER A 278 -7.27 20.35 -12.88
C SER A 278 -7.60 19.51 -11.66
N GLN A 279 -6.72 19.48 -10.66
CA GLN A 279 -6.88 18.66 -9.46
C GLN A 279 -7.79 19.30 -8.39
N THR A 280 -7.94 20.63 -8.41
CA THR A 280 -8.66 21.39 -7.37
C THR A 280 -10.00 21.95 -7.82
N SER A 281 -10.39 21.71 -9.07
CA SER A 281 -11.67 22.16 -9.63
C SER A 281 -12.47 20.98 -10.20
N ARG A 282 -13.80 21.09 -10.19
CA ARG A 282 -14.67 20.10 -10.82
C ARG A 282 -14.45 20.05 -12.33
N VAL A 283 -14.61 18.86 -12.89
CA VAL A 283 -14.54 18.64 -14.32
C VAL A 283 -15.57 19.51 -15.03
N GLY A 284 -15.12 20.35 -16.00
CA GLY A 284 -15.98 21.25 -16.75
C GLY A 284 -16.17 22.66 -16.16
N SER A 285 -15.68 22.92 -14.94
CA SER A 285 -15.75 24.26 -14.31
C SER A 285 -14.62 25.18 -14.81
N LYS A 286 -14.68 25.65 -16.06
CA LYS A 286 -13.65 26.54 -16.66
C LYS A 286 -13.42 27.83 -15.85
N THR A 287 -14.48 28.41 -15.28
CA THR A 287 -14.40 29.64 -14.49
C THR A 287 -13.52 29.42 -13.24
N ASN A 288 -13.78 28.35 -12.48
CA ASN A 288 -13.01 28.04 -11.28
C ASN A 288 -11.57 27.66 -11.61
N GLN A 289 -11.36 26.91 -12.69
CA GLN A 289 -10.01 26.61 -13.18
C GLN A 289 -9.21 27.87 -13.49
N ASN A 290 -9.82 28.89 -14.13
CA ASN A 290 -9.15 30.15 -14.42
C ASN A 290 -8.82 30.94 -13.14
N ILE A 291 -9.73 30.98 -12.16
CA ILE A 291 -9.49 31.61 -10.87
C ILE A 291 -8.28 30.96 -10.17
N VAL A 292 -8.23 29.62 -10.16
CA VAL A 292 -7.09 28.88 -9.58
C VAL A 292 -5.80 29.17 -10.34
N ARG A 293 -5.82 29.17 -11.67
CA ARG A 293 -4.64 29.50 -12.50
C ARG A 293 -4.07 30.88 -12.18
N GLU A 294 -4.92 31.90 -12.17
CA GLU A 294 -4.48 33.26 -11.83
C GLU A 294 -3.90 33.33 -10.41
N HIS A 295 -4.52 32.61 -9.46
CA HIS A 295 -4.04 32.63 -8.09
C HIS A 295 -2.70 31.91 -7.96
N VAL A 296 -2.55 30.73 -8.58
CA VAL A 296 -1.27 30.00 -8.64
C VAL A 296 -0.18 30.86 -9.27
N GLY A 297 -0.48 31.56 -10.37
CA GLY A 297 0.46 32.49 -11.00
C GLY A 297 0.96 33.57 -10.03
N ARG A 298 0.05 34.20 -9.26
CA ARG A 298 0.43 35.19 -8.23
C ARG A 298 1.29 34.58 -7.13
N LEU A 299 0.93 33.39 -6.62
CA LEU A 299 1.71 32.72 -5.59
C LEU A 299 3.14 32.40 -6.05
N ILE A 300 3.30 31.99 -7.31
CA ILE A 300 4.62 31.74 -7.91
C ILE A 300 5.42 33.04 -7.98
N ASP A 301 4.83 34.14 -8.46
CA ASP A 301 5.51 35.44 -8.57
C ASP A 301 5.97 35.96 -7.18
N ASP A 302 5.11 35.83 -6.18
CA ASP A 302 5.41 36.26 -4.80
C ASP A 302 6.51 35.40 -4.16
N ASP A 303 6.50 34.08 -4.37
CA ASP A 303 7.52 33.18 -3.82
C ASP A 303 8.89 33.38 -4.50
N LEU A 304 8.91 33.59 -5.79
CA LEU A 304 10.13 33.85 -6.55
C LEU A 304 10.74 35.22 -6.16
N LYS A 305 9.92 36.26 -5.92
CA LYS A 305 10.39 37.56 -5.41
C LYS A 305 11.04 37.41 -4.04
N LYS A 306 10.38 36.73 -3.10
CA LYS A 306 10.92 36.46 -1.76
C LYS A 306 12.24 35.68 -1.80
N THR A 307 12.34 34.73 -2.76
CA THR A 307 13.56 33.95 -2.95
C THR A 307 14.70 34.79 -3.57
N ALA A 308 14.35 35.79 -4.40
CA ALA A 308 15.33 36.72 -4.99
C ALA A 308 15.85 37.75 -3.98
N GLU A 309 15.03 38.16 -3.02
CA GLU A 309 15.34 39.15 -1.99
C GLU A 309 16.09 38.55 -0.77
N ALA A 310 16.22 37.22 -0.68
CA ALA A 310 16.92 36.56 0.41
C ALA A 310 18.41 36.97 0.45
N PRO A 311 19.01 37.22 1.65
CA PRO A 311 20.38 37.68 1.79
C PRO A 311 21.40 36.77 1.09
N LEU A 312 22.47 37.37 0.53
CA LEU A 312 23.55 36.69 -0.20
C LEU A 312 24.22 35.55 0.59
N ALA A 313 24.25 35.60 1.90
CA ALA A 313 24.79 34.55 2.77
C ALA A 313 24.01 33.22 2.61
N LEU A 314 22.70 33.26 2.56
CA LEU A 314 21.84 32.08 2.32
C LEU A 314 21.91 31.55 0.87
N ARG A 315 22.30 32.41 -0.09
CA ARG A 315 22.53 31.99 -1.48
C ARG A 315 23.81 31.15 -1.63
N ASN A 316 24.85 31.44 -0.86
CA ASN A 316 26.12 30.74 -0.94
C ASN A 316 26.07 29.33 -0.30
N GLU A 317 25.33 29.13 0.79
CA GLU A 317 25.07 27.80 1.35
C GLU A 317 24.29 26.91 0.35
N ARG A 318 23.35 27.52 -0.39
CA ARG A 318 22.56 26.84 -1.43
C ARG A 318 23.37 26.43 -2.66
N GLN A 319 24.48 27.13 -2.96
CA GLN A 319 25.39 26.79 -4.07
C GLN A 319 26.42 25.72 -3.66
N THR A 320 26.86 25.68 -2.41
CA THR A 320 27.76 24.64 -1.91
C THR A 320 27.09 23.27 -1.82
N GLU A 321 25.82 23.17 -1.49
CA GLU A 321 25.07 21.91 -1.55
C GLU A 321 24.93 21.37 -2.99
N LYS A 322 24.87 22.24 -4.01
CA LYS A 322 24.87 21.84 -5.43
C LYS A 322 26.22 21.27 -5.89
N LEU A 323 27.31 21.78 -5.40
CA LEU A 323 28.67 21.31 -5.76
C LEU A 323 29.01 19.96 -5.11
N THR A 324 28.55 19.72 -3.87
CA THR A 324 28.78 18.44 -3.19
C THR A 324 27.92 17.30 -3.74
N SER A 325 26.72 17.59 -4.28
CA SER A 325 25.89 16.58 -4.92
C SER A 325 26.38 16.17 -6.32
N HIS A 326 27.16 17.02 -7.02
CA HIS A 326 27.77 16.68 -8.31
C HIS A 326 29.12 15.96 -8.17
N SER A 327 29.89 16.20 -7.10
CA SER A 327 31.18 15.52 -6.87
C SER A 327 31.04 14.08 -6.38
N GLY A 328 29.92 13.74 -5.74
CA GLY A 328 29.62 12.35 -5.33
C GLY A 328 29.30 11.39 -6.48
N ALA A 329 28.94 11.92 -7.66
CA ALA A 329 28.60 11.11 -8.84
C ALA A 329 29.80 10.74 -9.73
N LEU A 330 30.97 11.37 -9.51
CA LEU A 330 32.17 11.18 -10.34
C LEU A 330 33.28 10.31 -9.69
N GLN A 331 33.10 9.85 -8.46
CA GLN A 331 34.10 9.05 -7.76
C GLN A 331 33.85 7.53 -7.74
N SER A 332 32.88 7.00 -8.45
CA SER A 332 32.59 5.56 -8.48
C SER A 332 33.05 4.82 -9.74
N SER A 333 34.01 5.35 -10.49
CA SER A 333 34.55 4.65 -11.68
C SER A 333 36.07 4.74 -11.81
N VAL A 334 36.82 4.31 -10.81
CA VAL A 334 38.20 3.88 -10.98
C VAL A 334 38.45 2.67 -10.07
N ILE A 335 38.23 1.48 -10.60
CA ILE A 335 38.76 0.24 -10.00
C ILE A 335 40.18 0.07 -10.54
N VAL A 336 41.18 0.39 -9.72
CA VAL A 336 42.57 0.02 -9.97
C VAL A 336 42.82 -1.31 -9.25
N ALA A 337 43.14 -2.34 -10.02
CA ALA A 337 43.59 -3.63 -9.51
C ALA A 337 45.00 -3.50 -8.86
N PRO A 338 45.25 -4.10 -7.70
CA PRO A 338 46.61 -4.17 -7.17
C PRO A 338 47.38 -5.36 -7.74
N HIS A 339 48.59 -5.05 -8.23
CA HIS A 339 49.60 -5.98 -8.65
C HIS A 339 50.03 -6.95 -7.54
N ALA A 340 50.25 -8.20 -7.96
CA ALA A 340 50.87 -9.26 -7.18
C ALA A 340 52.35 -8.94 -6.91
N GLN A 341 52.78 -9.08 -5.67
CA GLN A 341 54.21 -9.29 -5.34
C GLN A 341 54.35 -10.51 -4.43
N ALA A 342 55.41 -11.24 -4.76
CA ALA A 342 55.79 -12.60 -4.38
C ALA A 342 56.25 -12.77 -2.93
N SER A 343 56.16 -14.01 -2.51
CA SER A 343 56.53 -14.64 -1.25
C SER A 343 58.03 -14.50 -0.85
N PRO A 344 58.42 -14.88 0.39
CA PRO A 344 59.07 -16.21 0.47
C PRO A 344 58.68 -17.11 1.68
N ARG A 345 58.91 -18.36 1.42
CA ARG A 345 58.80 -19.60 2.22
C ARG A 345 59.58 -19.60 3.54
N ARG A 346 59.01 -20.30 4.54
CA ARG A 346 59.59 -21.26 5.51
C ARG A 346 58.53 -21.51 6.60
N GLY A 347 58.24 -22.69 7.12
CA GLY A 347 58.88 -23.95 7.22
C GLY A 347 57.94 -24.87 8.04
N VAL A 348 58.08 -26.07 7.75
CA VAL A 348 57.57 -27.35 8.23
C VAL A 348 57.38 -27.45 9.76
N ARG A 349 56.25 -28.01 10.25
CA ARG A 349 56.28 -29.19 11.17
C ARG A 349 54.90 -29.86 11.25
N ARG A 350 54.95 -31.18 11.04
CA ARG A 350 53.91 -32.20 11.23
C ARG A 350 53.77 -32.55 12.72
N THR A 351 52.58 -32.91 13.15
CA THR A 351 52.21 -34.05 14.04
C THR A 351 50.69 -34.18 13.95
N SER A 352 50.12 -35.17 13.41
CA SER A 352 49.78 -36.58 13.67
C SER A 352 48.79 -36.80 14.83
N ALA A 353 47.73 -37.50 14.46
CA ALA A 353 46.87 -38.44 15.21
C ALA A 353 45.89 -37.85 16.24
N ALA A 354 44.69 -38.30 16.46
CA ALA A 354 44.07 -39.60 16.19
C ALA A 354 42.53 -39.50 16.35
N SER A 355 41.86 -40.37 15.66
CA SER A 355 40.52 -40.88 15.76
C SER A 355 40.00 -41.19 17.19
N VAL A 356 38.72 -40.93 17.47
CA VAL A 356 37.91 -41.85 18.27
C VAL A 356 36.42 -41.61 17.95
N VAL A 357 35.75 -42.66 17.43
CA VAL A 357 34.32 -42.93 17.49
C VAL A 357 34.09 -43.85 18.68
N PRO A 358 33.02 -43.71 19.45
CA PRO A 358 32.18 -44.89 19.63
C PRO A 358 30.64 -44.59 19.65
N LYS A 359 29.93 -45.38 18.85
CA LYS A 359 29.00 -46.49 19.22
C LYS A 359 27.71 -46.15 19.97
N LYS A 360 26.66 -46.59 19.29
CA LYS A 360 25.28 -46.81 19.65
C LYS A 360 25.09 -47.52 21.02
N THR A 361 24.06 -47.16 21.75
CA THR A 361 23.30 -48.14 22.54
C THR A 361 21.79 -47.86 22.44
N ASN A 362 21.12 -48.91 22.06
CA ASN A 362 19.73 -49.20 21.98
C ASN A 362 19.22 -49.52 23.39
N ASN A 363 18.10 -49.02 23.83
CA ASN A 363 17.33 -49.76 24.81
C ASN A 363 15.83 -49.51 24.69
N ARG A 364 15.13 -50.56 24.25
CA ARG A 364 13.70 -50.81 24.40
C ARG A 364 13.35 -51.02 25.86
N ARG A 365 12.26 -50.51 26.36
CA ARG A 365 11.35 -51.23 27.27
C ARG A 365 9.92 -50.71 27.25
N LYS A 366 9.07 -51.63 26.97
CA LYS A 366 7.59 -51.69 27.11
C LYS A 366 7.14 -51.50 28.56
N ARG A 367 5.93 -50.96 28.72
CA ARG A 367 4.79 -51.42 29.56
C ARG A 367 3.77 -50.31 29.60
N ARG A 368 2.57 -50.47 29.11
CA ARG A 368 1.33 -51.17 29.50
C ARG A 368 0.68 -50.57 30.74
N LEU A 369 -0.60 -50.20 30.55
CA LEU A 369 -1.78 -50.19 31.47
C LEU A 369 -1.86 -49.05 32.50
N LYS A 370 -2.84 -48.18 32.38
CA LYS A 370 -4.29 -48.36 32.55
C LYS A 370 -5.05 -47.30 31.77
#